data_bab78f4c7892f150b697c8fe63a8b621
#
_entry.id   bab78f4c7892f150b697c8fe63a8b621
#
_cell.length_a   1.000
_cell.length_b   1.000
_cell.length_c   1.000
_cell.angle_alpha   90.00
_cell.angle_beta   90.00
_cell.angle_gamma   90.00
#
_symmetry.space_group_name_H-M   'P 1'
#
loop_
_entity.id
_entity.type
_entity.pdbx_description
1 polymer ?
#
loop_
_entity_poly.entity_id
_entity_poly.type
_entity_poly.pdbx_seq_one_letter_code
_entity_poly.pdbx_strand_id
1 'polypeptide(L)'
;MDTMNRKKLKSAEVLIKYSWMRDHQSFATSDCQMGIIDWDLIEKTNWTFHQAILVEVLKFLILEESNVSLDDLMALYPYDRQAVLTALNVKFAVTELQENLEK
;
A
#
# COMPACT_ATOMS: atom_id res chain seq x y z
N MET A 1 0.98 -11.02 17.11
CA MET A 1 0.97 -10.82 15.64
C MET A 1 2.28 -11.31 15.07
N ASP A 2 2.23 -12.13 14.03
CA ASP A 2 3.46 -12.65 13.45
C ASP A 2 4.14 -11.61 12.56
N THR A 3 5.38 -11.88 12.17
CA THR A 3 6.21 -10.95 11.39
C THR A 3 5.56 -10.62 10.05
N MET A 4 4.90 -11.61 9.43
CA MET A 4 4.28 -11.43 8.13
C MET A 4 3.15 -10.41 8.19
N ASN A 5 2.29 -10.49 9.21
CA ASN A 5 1.20 -9.53 9.39
C ASN A 5 1.73 -8.13 9.66
N ARG A 6 2.80 -8.02 10.44
CA ARG A 6 3.42 -6.72 10.69
C ARG A 6 3.90 -6.08 9.40
N LYS A 7 4.53 -6.85 8.53
CA LYS A 7 5.04 -6.32 7.27
C LYS A 7 3.91 -5.86 6.36
N LYS A 8 2.82 -6.60 6.31
CA LYS A 8 1.64 -6.20 5.54
C LYS A 8 1.09 -4.87 6.05
N LEU A 9 0.88 -4.77 7.35
CA LEU A 9 0.31 -3.56 7.94
C LEU A 9 1.27 -2.39 7.83
N LYS A 10 2.55 -2.62 8.02
CA LYS A 10 3.56 -1.57 7.88
C LYS A 10 3.65 -1.08 6.44
N SER A 11 3.58 -1.97 5.47
CA SER A 11 3.62 -1.58 4.06
C SER A 11 2.40 -0.74 3.69
N ALA A 12 1.21 -1.10 4.19
CA ALA A 12 0.00 -0.32 3.97
C ALA A 12 0.09 1.06 4.61
N GLU A 13 0.62 1.12 5.82
CA GLU A 13 0.83 2.39 6.51
C GLU A 13 1.75 3.31 5.71
N VAL A 14 2.84 2.75 5.18
CA VAL A 14 3.79 3.50 4.37
C VAL A 14 3.11 4.04 3.10
N LEU A 15 2.32 3.21 2.42
CA LEU A 15 1.62 3.64 1.21
C LEU A 15 0.67 4.81 1.51
N ILE A 16 -0.12 4.69 2.57
CA ILE A 16 -1.08 5.73 2.93
C ILE A 16 -0.34 7.00 3.36
N LYS A 17 0.69 6.87 4.16
CA LYS A 17 1.42 8.01 4.72
C LYS A 17 2.10 8.85 3.63
N TYR A 18 2.66 8.21 2.62
CA TYR A 18 3.47 8.87 1.60
C TYR A 18 2.75 9.11 0.28
N SER A 19 1.43 8.95 0.25
CA SER A 19 0.61 9.23 -0.92
C SER A 19 -0.52 10.19 -0.57
N TRP A 20 -1.36 10.48 -1.58
CA TRP A 20 -2.55 11.33 -1.37
C TRP A 20 -3.54 10.70 -0.38
N MET A 21 -3.44 9.40 -0.16
CA MET A 21 -4.37 8.68 0.72
C MET A 21 -4.38 9.24 2.14
N ARG A 22 -3.25 9.77 2.58
CA ARG A 22 -3.13 10.34 3.92
C ARG A 22 -4.21 11.38 4.22
N ASP A 23 -4.53 12.21 3.23
CA ASP A 23 -5.44 13.33 3.40
C ASP A 23 -6.83 13.05 2.87
N HIS A 24 -7.09 11.84 2.37
CA HIS A 24 -8.38 11.51 1.78
C HIS A 24 -9.33 10.96 2.85
N GLN A 25 -10.57 11.47 2.84
CA GLN A 25 -11.56 11.11 3.88
C GLN A 25 -11.87 9.62 3.92
N SER A 26 -11.74 8.91 2.79
CA SER A 26 -12.04 7.47 2.75
C SER A 26 -11.07 6.64 3.59
N PHE A 27 -9.95 7.21 3.99
CA PHE A 27 -8.95 6.54 4.83
C PHE A 27 -8.91 7.08 6.24
N ALA A 28 -9.79 8.03 6.58
CA ALA A 28 -9.79 8.68 7.90
C ALA A 28 -10.13 7.72 9.03
N THR A 29 -10.94 6.70 8.75
CA THR A 29 -11.36 5.71 9.76
C THR A 29 -10.48 4.46 9.75
N SER A 30 -9.47 4.41 8.88
CA SER A 30 -8.55 3.28 8.81
C SER A 30 -7.37 3.51 9.73
N ASP A 31 -6.94 2.46 10.41
CA ASP A 31 -5.76 2.49 11.28
C ASP A 31 -4.94 1.23 11.02
N CYS A 32 -3.91 1.39 10.21
CA CYS A 32 -3.08 0.25 9.81
C CYS A 32 -2.33 -0.37 10.98
N GLN A 33 -1.96 0.43 11.99
CA GLN A 33 -1.27 -0.11 13.17
C GLN A 33 -2.15 -1.08 13.94
N MET A 34 -3.46 -0.82 13.94
CA MET A 34 -4.44 -1.68 14.59
C MET A 34 -5.02 -2.73 13.66
N GLY A 35 -4.62 -2.72 12.40
CA GLY A 35 -5.14 -3.66 11.42
C GLY A 35 -6.54 -3.33 10.95
N ILE A 36 -6.96 -2.09 11.10
CA ILE A 36 -8.33 -1.66 10.77
C ILE A 36 -8.32 -0.93 9.43
N ILE A 37 -8.96 -1.51 8.42
CA ILE A 37 -9.14 -0.88 7.12
C ILE A 37 -10.63 -0.85 6.82
N ASP A 38 -11.14 0.33 6.54
CA ASP A 38 -12.57 0.51 6.24
C ASP A 38 -12.81 0.25 4.75
N TRP A 39 -12.81 -1.03 4.38
CA TRP A 39 -12.98 -1.44 2.99
C TRP A 39 -14.33 -1.02 2.42
N ASP A 40 -15.38 -1.01 3.23
CA ASP A 40 -16.71 -0.61 2.75
C ASP A 40 -16.71 0.83 2.28
N LEU A 41 -16.10 1.72 3.05
CA LEU A 41 -16.01 3.13 2.67
C LEU A 41 -15.13 3.32 1.43
N ILE A 42 -14.02 2.60 1.38
CA ILE A 42 -13.10 2.66 0.25
C ILE A 42 -13.81 2.19 -1.03
N GLU A 43 -14.57 1.10 -0.97
CA GLU A 43 -15.25 0.56 -2.15
C GLU A 43 -16.42 1.42 -2.60
N LYS A 44 -17.04 2.17 -1.71
CA LYS A 44 -18.14 3.07 -2.05
C LYS A 44 -17.67 4.37 -2.71
N THR A 45 -16.40 4.67 -2.60
CA THR A 45 -15.85 5.92 -3.13
C THR A 45 -15.62 5.80 -4.63
N ASN A 46 -15.98 6.84 -5.38
CA ASN A 46 -15.70 6.91 -6.81
C ASN A 46 -14.27 7.38 -7.02
N TRP A 47 -13.41 6.48 -7.48
CA TRP A 47 -12.00 6.78 -7.68
C TRP A 47 -11.72 7.19 -9.12
N THR A 48 -10.82 8.15 -9.32
CA THR A 48 -10.26 8.42 -10.64
C THR A 48 -9.38 7.25 -11.05
N PHE A 49 -8.97 7.23 -12.32
CA PHE A 49 -8.13 6.16 -12.84
C PHE A 49 -6.86 5.97 -12.00
N HIS A 50 -6.15 7.07 -11.73
CA HIS A 50 -4.89 6.99 -10.97
C HIS A 50 -5.12 6.63 -9.51
N GLN A 51 -6.20 7.13 -8.93
CA GLN A 51 -6.55 6.78 -7.54
C GLN A 51 -6.90 5.30 -7.43
N ALA A 52 -7.65 4.78 -8.40
CA ALA A 52 -8.03 3.37 -8.39
C ALA A 52 -6.82 2.45 -8.43
N ILE A 53 -5.76 2.83 -9.14
CA ILE A 53 -4.53 2.04 -9.17
C ILE A 53 -3.93 1.94 -7.77
N LEU A 54 -3.86 3.04 -7.03
CA LEU A 54 -3.32 3.02 -5.67
C LEU A 54 -4.19 2.22 -4.71
N VAL A 55 -5.52 2.29 -4.87
CA VAL A 55 -6.44 1.47 -4.07
C VAL A 55 -6.17 -0.02 -4.32
N GLU A 56 -5.95 -0.40 -5.59
CA GLU A 56 -5.63 -1.79 -5.91
C GLU A 56 -4.27 -2.22 -5.33
N VAL A 57 -3.29 -1.31 -5.31
CA VAL A 57 -2.01 -1.60 -4.64
C VAL A 57 -2.24 -1.83 -3.14
N LEU A 58 -3.06 -1.02 -2.49
CA LEU A 58 -3.37 -1.20 -1.08
C LEU A 58 -4.00 -2.58 -0.84
N LYS A 59 -4.93 -2.99 -1.69
CA LYS A 59 -5.53 -4.33 -1.60
C LYS A 59 -4.47 -5.41 -1.71
N PHE A 60 -3.54 -5.27 -2.64
CA PHE A 60 -2.46 -6.24 -2.78
C PHE A 60 -1.61 -6.33 -1.51
N LEU A 61 -1.27 -5.18 -0.92
CA LEU A 61 -0.42 -5.16 0.26
C LEU A 61 -1.03 -5.92 1.44
N ILE A 62 -2.34 -5.84 1.60
CA ILE A 62 -3.03 -6.41 2.75
C ILE A 62 -3.70 -7.74 2.43
N LEU A 63 -4.47 -7.79 1.35
CA LEU A 63 -5.26 -8.96 0.98
C LEU A 63 -4.52 -9.91 0.02
N GLU A 64 -3.44 -9.42 -0.56
CA GLU A 64 -2.64 -10.14 -1.57
C GLU A 64 -3.46 -10.49 -2.80
N GLU A 65 -4.49 -9.70 -3.08
CA GLU A 65 -5.34 -9.82 -4.25
C GLU A 65 -5.39 -8.47 -4.96
N SER A 66 -5.18 -8.46 -6.27
CA SER A 66 -5.25 -7.21 -7.01
C SER A 66 -5.29 -7.47 -8.50
N ASN A 67 -5.88 -6.53 -9.22
CA ASN A 67 -5.89 -6.52 -10.68
C ASN A 67 -4.89 -5.51 -11.25
N VAL A 68 -4.02 -4.97 -10.40
CA VAL A 68 -3.03 -4.00 -10.86
C VAL A 68 -1.94 -4.68 -11.68
N SER A 69 -1.56 -4.04 -12.79
CA SER A 69 -0.46 -4.51 -13.64
C SER A 69 0.75 -3.59 -13.50
N LEU A 70 1.88 -4.04 -14.04
CA LEU A 70 3.07 -3.18 -14.08
C LEU A 70 2.82 -1.95 -14.94
N ASP A 71 2.06 -2.09 -16.02
CA ASP A 71 1.72 -0.94 -16.87
C ASP A 71 0.88 0.08 -16.10
N ASP A 72 -0.02 -0.38 -15.23
CA ASP A 72 -0.79 0.52 -14.38
C ASP A 72 0.13 1.34 -13.47
N LEU A 73 1.16 0.70 -12.91
CA LEU A 73 2.13 1.39 -12.06
C LEU A 73 2.90 2.45 -12.84
N MET A 74 3.19 2.18 -14.11
CA MET A 74 3.88 3.15 -14.96
C MET A 74 3.02 4.37 -15.25
N ALA A 75 1.70 4.25 -15.17
CA ALA A 75 0.77 5.36 -15.39
C ALA A 75 0.68 6.31 -14.19
N LEU A 76 1.20 5.91 -13.04
CA LEU A 76 1.15 6.75 -11.84
C LEU A 76 2.09 7.95 -11.96
N TYR A 77 1.73 9.02 -11.26
CA TYR A 77 2.65 10.15 -11.09
C TYR A 77 3.90 9.69 -10.35
N PRO A 78 5.07 10.29 -10.63
CA PRO A 78 6.33 9.87 -9.99
C PRO A 78 6.26 9.79 -8.46
N TYR A 79 5.57 10.74 -7.85
CA TYR A 79 5.44 10.79 -6.39
C TYR A 79 4.69 9.58 -5.86
N ASP A 80 3.58 9.21 -6.52
CA ASP A 80 2.80 8.05 -6.11
C ASP A 80 3.54 6.75 -6.39
N ARG A 81 4.26 6.70 -7.50
CA ARG A 81 5.10 5.55 -7.83
C ARG A 81 6.14 5.30 -6.75
N GLN A 82 6.75 6.38 -6.26
CA GLN A 82 7.75 6.28 -5.20
C GLN A 82 7.13 5.70 -3.93
N ALA A 83 5.93 6.14 -3.57
CA ALA A 83 5.22 5.59 -2.41
C ALA A 83 4.95 4.09 -2.57
N VAL A 84 4.54 3.67 -3.77
CA VAL A 84 4.30 2.26 -4.06
C VAL A 84 5.58 1.45 -3.91
N LEU A 85 6.68 1.93 -4.51
CA LEU A 85 7.96 1.20 -4.43
C LEU A 85 8.45 1.08 -2.99
N THR A 86 8.29 2.14 -2.21
CA THR A 86 8.68 2.11 -0.80
C THR A 86 7.83 1.08 -0.04
N ALA A 87 6.52 1.06 -0.28
CA ALA A 87 5.63 0.11 0.37
C ALA A 87 5.95 -1.33 -0.01
N LEU A 88 6.21 -1.59 -1.29
CA LEU A 88 6.58 -2.92 -1.75
C LEU A 88 7.89 -3.38 -1.14
N ASN A 89 8.85 -2.47 -1.00
CA ASN A 89 10.13 -2.76 -0.36
C ASN A 89 9.91 -3.24 1.08
N VAL A 90 9.04 -2.58 1.81
CA VAL A 90 8.68 -2.97 3.17
C VAL A 90 8.00 -4.34 3.18
N LYS A 91 7.02 -4.54 2.29
CA LYS A 91 6.25 -5.79 2.25
C LYS A 91 7.14 -6.99 1.95
N PHE A 92 8.05 -6.84 1.01
CA PHE A 92 8.90 -7.96 0.58
C PHE A 92 10.19 -8.08 1.36
N ALA A 93 10.41 -7.20 2.36
CA ALA A 93 11.58 -7.26 3.23
C ALA A 93 12.91 -7.25 2.47
N VAL A 94 12.99 -6.46 1.39
CA VAL A 94 14.20 -6.39 0.57
C VAL A 94 15.41 -5.96 1.40
N THR A 95 15.22 -4.98 2.28
CA THR A 95 16.30 -4.50 3.15
C THR A 95 16.80 -5.60 4.06
N GLU A 96 15.89 -6.39 4.63
CA GLU A 96 16.24 -7.52 5.48
C GLU A 96 17.03 -8.57 4.72
N LEU A 97 16.63 -8.84 3.48
CA LEU A 97 17.35 -9.77 2.62
C LEU A 97 18.76 -9.27 2.32
N GLN A 98 18.91 -7.99 2.04
CA GLN A 98 20.22 -7.39 1.78
C GLN A 98 21.14 -7.52 2.98
N GLU A 99 20.63 -7.30 4.19
CA GLU A 99 21.42 -7.45 5.40
C GLU A 99 21.94 -8.88 5.53
N ASN A 100 21.11 -9.86 5.21
CA ASN A 100 21.51 -11.27 5.26
C ASN A 100 22.61 -11.58 4.25
N LEU A 101 22.54 -10.97 3.09
CA LEU A 101 23.55 -11.20 2.05
C LEU A 101 24.90 -10.58 2.41
N GLU A 102 24.92 -9.51 3.18
CA GLU A 102 26.14 -8.84 3.59
C GLU A 102 26.86 -9.54 4.71
N LYS A 103 26.23 -10.47 5.34
CA LYS A 103 26.84 -11.26 6.41
C LYS A 103 27.57 -12.46 5.81
#